data_ba6b3922e40102d5351d4dd6821ac74c
#
_entry.id   ba6b3922e40102d5351d4dd6821ac74c
#
_cell.length_a   1.000
_cell.length_b   1.000
_cell.length_c   1.000
_cell.angle_alpha   90.00
_cell.angle_beta   90.00
_cell.angle_gamma   90.00
#
_symmetry.space_group_name_H-M   'P 1'
#
loop_
_entity.id
_entity.type
_entity.pdbx_description
1 polymer ?
#
loop_
_entity_poly.entity_id
_entity_poly.type
_entity_poly.pdbx_seq_one_letter_code
_entity_poly.pdbx_strand_id
1 'polypeptide(L)'
;MSNIEEHNILRYEPHSVVSGRMGFVRSRTGFFIGDPSHVLSKHIYYDIWCDELHFAEGLIHLRGGTCFGVGRTANGDGLYLDDRRNFYAVGSGMLSIIPLEHAADKRYHYGLIVQKSGTAWFSHDKGIFDFYLPSHSHLHIDTANI
;
A
#
# COMPACT_ATOMS: atom_id res chain seq x y z
N MET A 1 -20.13 9.08 -28.08
CA MET A 1 -18.72 8.73 -28.03
C MET A 1 -18.57 7.23 -28.17
N SER A 2 -17.61 6.79 -28.96
CA SER A 2 -17.40 5.36 -29.16
C SER A 2 -16.70 4.73 -27.94
N ASN A 3 -16.91 3.43 -27.72
CA ASN A 3 -16.21 2.68 -26.67
C ASN A 3 -14.69 2.71 -26.85
N ILE A 4 -14.22 2.88 -28.10
CA ILE A 4 -12.79 2.96 -28.41
C ILE A 4 -12.17 4.22 -27.79
N GLU A 5 -12.86 5.35 -27.86
CA GLU A 5 -12.36 6.59 -27.26
C GLU A 5 -12.32 6.51 -25.73
N GLU A 6 -13.35 5.97 -25.11
CA GLU A 6 -13.37 5.77 -23.66
C GLU A 6 -12.25 4.84 -23.22
N HIS A 7 -12.03 3.77 -23.97
CA HIS A 7 -10.97 2.82 -23.69
C HIS A 7 -9.59 3.47 -23.82
N ASN A 8 -9.39 4.31 -24.83
CA ASN A 8 -8.13 5.02 -25.03
C ASN A 8 -7.85 6.02 -23.90
N ILE A 9 -8.87 6.73 -23.43
CA ILE A 9 -8.74 7.66 -22.30
C ILE A 9 -8.25 6.90 -21.06
N LEU A 10 -8.86 5.75 -20.74
CA LEU A 10 -8.45 4.93 -19.61
C LEU A 10 -7.03 4.38 -19.78
N ARG A 11 -6.64 4.00 -21.01
CA ARG A 11 -5.29 3.49 -21.28
C ARG A 11 -4.21 4.52 -21.00
N TYR A 12 -4.49 5.79 -21.27
CA TYR A 12 -3.52 6.87 -21.12
C TYR A 12 -3.69 7.65 -19.82
N GLU A 13 -4.58 7.21 -18.94
CA GLU A 13 -4.70 7.81 -17.62
C GLU A 13 -3.37 7.72 -16.90
N PRO A 14 -2.79 8.84 -16.44
CA PRO A 14 -1.51 8.79 -15.76
C PRO A 14 -1.62 8.12 -14.38
N HIS A 15 -0.54 7.51 -13.96
CA HIS A 15 -0.40 7.16 -12.55
C HIS A 15 -0.31 8.44 -11.75
N SER A 16 -0.91 8.46 -10.57
CA SER A 16 -0.96 9.66 -9.75
C SER A 16 -0.84 9.33 -8.27
N VAL A 17 -0.55 10.37 -7.50
CA VAL A 17 -0.43 10.28 -6.05
C VAL A 17 -1.39 11.26 -5.42
N VAL A 18 -2.22 10.77 -4.49
CA VAL A 18 -2.97 11.65 -3.61
C VAL A 18 -2.20 11.74 -2.31
N SER A 19 -1.54 12.89 -2.10
CA SER A 19 -0.82 13.15 -0.87
C SER A 19 -1.80 13.39 0.26
N GLY A 20 -1.45 12.93 1.44
CA GLY A 20 -2.29 13.16 2.61
C GLY A 20 -1.98 12.17 3.71
N ARG A 21 -2.51 12.49 4.89
CA ARG A 21 -2.30 11.67 6.08
C ARG A 21 -3.28 10.52 6.18
N MET A 22 -4.36 10.55 5.41
CA MET A 22 -5.43 9.55 5.48
C MET A 22 -5.96 9.26 4.09
N GLY A 23 -6.26 8.00 3.83
CA GLY A 23 -6.85 7.58 2.58
C GLY A 23 -7.46 6.20 2.68
N PHE A 24 -8.13 5.78 1.61
CA PHE A 24 -8.74 4.45 1.59
C PHE A 24 -8.28 3.66 0.37
N VAL A 25 -8.28 2.34 0.54
CA VAL A 25 -7.88 1.36 -0.47
C VAL A 25 -8.95 0.29 -0.52
N ARG A 26 -9.36 -0.12 -1.71
CA ARG A 26 -10.36 -1.16 -1.92
C ARG A 26 -9.72 -2.41 -2.48
N SER A 27 -10.21 -3.57 -2.05
CA SER A 27 -9.80 -4.85 -2.59
C SER A 27 -10.98 -5.81 -2.69
N ARG A 28 -10.96 -6.63 -3.72
CA ARG A 28 -11.93 -7.72 -3.91
C ARG A 28 -11.51 -9.00 -3.20
N THR A 29 -10.25 -9.12 -2.82
CA THR A 29 -9.69 -10.38 -2.29
C THR A 29 -9.07 -10.23 -0.92
N GLY A 30 -8.64 -9.03 -0.55
CA GLY A 30 -8.01 -8.78 0.73
C GLY A 30 -6.81 -7.85 0.59
N PHE A 31 -6.01 -7.78 1.65
CA PHE A 31 -4.92 -6.82 1.76
C PHE A 31 -3.64 -7.46 2.29
N PHE A 32 -2.52 -6.97 1.79
CA PHE A 32 -1.21 -7.17 2.42
C PHE A 32 -0.83 -5.87 3.13
N ILE A 33 -0.38 -5.98 4.37
CA ILE A 33 0.20 -4.87 5.13
C ILE A 33 1.65 -5.22 5.40
N GLY A 34 2.57 -4.37 4.95
CA GLY A 34 3.99 -4.62 5.11
C GLY A 34 4.84 -3.83 4.13
N ASP A 35 6.06 -4.29 3.94
CA ASP A 35 7.00 -3.67 2.99
C ASP A 35 6.53 -3.90 1.55
N PRO A 36 6.33 -2.83 0.77
CA PRO A 36 5.87 -2.97 -0.61
C PRO A 36 6.84 -3.75 -1.50
N SER A 37 8.14 -3.75 -1.20
CA SER A 37 9.13 -4.49 -1.98
C SER A 37 8.94 -6.01 -1.92
N HIS A 38 8.22 -6.50 -0.93
CA HIS A 38 8.00 -7.94 -0.77
C HIS A 38 6.89 -8.49 -1.67
N VAL A 39 6.00 -7.66 -2.15
CA VAL A 39 4.82 -8.14 -2.88
C VAL A 39 4.56 -7.45 -4.21
N LEU A 40 4.96 -6.20 -4.40
CA LEU A 40 4.77 -5.52 -5.67
C LEU A 40 5.62 -6.16 -6.77
N SER A 41 5.09 -6.20 -8.00
CA SER A 41 5.89 -6.61 -9.14
C SER A 41 7.05 -5.64 -9.35
N LYS A 42 8.11 -6.10 -10.02
CA LYS A 42 9.24 -5.23 -10.36
C LYS A 42 8.81 -4.04 -11.21
N HIS A 43 7.85 -4.25 -12.09
CA HIS A 43 7.31 -3.19 -12.94
C HIS A 43 6.63 -2.09 -12.09
N ILE A 44 5.75 -2.47 -11.17
CA ILE A 44 5.08 -1.48 -10.32
C ILE A 44 6.07 -0.81 -9.38
N TYR A 45 6.97 -1.57 -8.77
CA TYR A 45 7.92 -1.03 -7.80
C TYR A 45 8.94 -0.10 -8.44
N TYR A 46 9.61 -0.54 -9.52
CA TYR A 46 10.72 0.20 -10.11
C TYR A 46 10.27 1.14 -11.21
N ASP A 47 9.44 0.70 -12.14
CA ASP A 47 9.12 1.51 -13.32
C ASP A 47 8.08 2.58 -12.99
N ILE A 48 7.11 2.26 -12.14
CA ILE A 48 6.05 3.19 -11.81
C ILE A 48 6.36 3.97 -10.54
N TRP A 49 6.48 3.29 -9.41
CA TRP A 49 6.60 3.97 -8.12
C TRP A 49 7.97 4.63 -7.94
N CYS A 50 9.06 3.95 -8.30
CA CYS A 50 10.40 4.52 -8.22
C CYS A 50 10.62 5.57 -9.32
N ASP A 51 10.58 5.15 -10.59
CA ASP A 51 11.01 5.98 -11.70
C ASP A 51 10.01 7.08 -12.05
N GLU A 52 8.72 6.77 -12.05
CA GLU A 52 7.68 7.72 -12.44
C GLU A 52 7.23 8.60 -11.26
N LEU A 53 7.09 8.02 -10.08
CA LEU A 53 6.51 8.68 -8.91
C LEU A 53 7.50 8.96 -7.78
N HIS A 54 8.78 8.64 -7.99
CA HIS A 54 9.88 8.98 -7.05
C HIS A 54 9.65 8.50 -5.63
N PHE A 55 9.11 7.29 -5.46
CA PHE A 55 8.78 6.70 -4.16
C PHE A 55 7.88 7.59 -3.30
N ALA A 56 6.92 8.27 -3.92
CA ALA A 56 6.00 9.16 -3.22
C ALA A 56 5.17 8.41 -2.18
N GLU A 57 4.85 9.11 -1.09
CA GLU A 57 3.99 8.62 -0.02
C GLU A 57 2.54 9.05 -0.25
N GLY A 58 1.61 8.29 0.30
CA GLY A 58 0.18 8.55 0.19
C GLY A 58 -0.54 7.43 -0.55
N LEU A 59 -1.59 7.79 -1.27
CA LEU A 59 -2.30 6.86 -2.15
C LEU A 59 -1.69 6.90 -3.55
N ILE A 60 -1.22 5.75 -3.99
CA ILE A 60 -0.64 5.59 -5.32
C ILE A 60 -1.73 5.01 -6.22
N HIS A 61 -2.19 5.82 -7.17
CA HIS A 61 -3.22 5.42 -8.12
C HIS A 61 -2.58 4.88 -9.39
N LEU A 62 -2.88 3.62 -9.68
CA LEU A 62 -2.39 2.97 -10.90
C LEU A 62 -3.40 3.14 -12.03
N ARG A 63 -2.93 3.03 -13.26
CA ARG A 63 -3.81 2.95 -14.42
C ARG A 63 -4.78 1.79 -14.22
N GLY A 64 -6.04 2.00 -14.59
CA GLY A 64 -7.08 1.00 -14.38
C GLY A 64 -7.82 1.14 -13.07
N GLY A 65 -7.53 2.17 -12.28
CA GLY A 65 -8.32 2.52 -11.10
C GLY A 65 -7.96 1.84 -9.80
N THR A 66 -6.87 1.09 -9.78
CA THR A 66 -6.43 0.43 -8.55
C THR A 66 -5.39 1.27 -7.83
N CYS A 67 -5.36 1.16 -6.50
CA CYS A 67 -4.41 1.94 -5.72
C CYS A 67 -3.88 1.16 -4.52
N PHE A 68 -2.76 1.63 -4.00
CA PHE A 68 -2.21 1.16 -2.74
C PHE A 68 -1.76 2.36 -1.90
N GLY A 69 -1.70 2.16 -0.59
CA GLY A 69 -1.24 3.19 0.34
C GLY A 69 0.16 2.89 0.83
N VAL A 70 0.97 3.92 1.00
CA VAL A 70 2.36 3.74 1.43
C VAL A 70 2.86 4.96 2.20
N GLY A 71 3.70 4.72 3.20
CA GLY A 71 4.35 5.77 3.97
C GLY A 71 5.71 5.32 4.49
N ARG A 72 6.56 6.30 4.82
CA ARG A 72 7.88 6.03 5.39
C ARG A 72 7.79 5.65 6.86
N THR A 73 8.60 4.68 7.25
CA THR A 73 8.82 4.43 8.67
C THR A 73 9.69 5.54 9.26
N ALA A 74 9.57 5.78 10.56
CA ALA A 74 10.38 6.81 11.24
C ALA A 74 11.85 6.40 11.38
N ASN A 75 12.13 5.11 11.44
CA ASN A 75 13.47 4.59 11.68
C ASN A 75 14.01 3.74 10.51
N GLY A 76 13.44 3.86 9.33
CA GLY A 76 13.90 3.16 8.14
C GLY A 76 13.66 1.66 8.19
N ASP A 77 14.68 0.89 7.85
CA ASP A 77 14.61 -0.57 7.85
C ASP A 77 14.60 -1.12 9.28
N GLY A 78 13.91 -2.22 9.47
CA GLY A 78 13.85 -2.85 10.78
C GLY A 78 12.69 -3.81 10.93
N LEU A 79 12.51 -4.27 12.16
CA LEU A 79 11.37 -5.09 12.56
C LEU A 79 10.46 -4.24 13.44
N TYR A 80 9.22 -4.10 13.02
CA TYR A 80 8.22 -3.31 13.75
C TYR A 80 7.08 -4.21 14.20
N LEU A 81 6.48 -3.85 15.33
CA LEU A 81 5.34 -4.59 15.89
C LEU A 81 4.09 -3.71 15.84
N ASP A 82 2.96 -4.32 15.57
CA ASP A 82 1.68 -3.66 15.79
C ASP A 82 1.20 -3.87 17.23
N ASP A 83 0.05 -3.30 17.55
CA ASP A 83 -0.57 -3.41 18.89
C ASP A 83 -1.13 -4.81 19.19
N ARG A 84 -1.12 -5.73 18.21
CA ARG A 84 -1.52 -7.14 18.35
C ARG A 84 -0.33 -8.09 18.27
N ARG A 85 0.90 -7.56 18.28
CA ARG A 85 2.16 -8.29 18.22
C ARG A 85 2.43 -9.02 16.90
N ASN A 86 1.75 -8.67 15.83
CA ASN A 86 2.23 -9.05 14.51
C ASN A 86 3.49 -8.25 14.20
N PHE A 87 4.42 -8.85 13.50
CA PHE A 87 5.64 -8.15 13.15
C PHE A 87 5.74 -7.91 11.65
N TYR A 88 6.46 -6.86 11.30
CA TYR A 88 6.64 -6.41 9.93
C TYR A 88 8.13 -6.20 9.69
N ALA A 89 8.69 -6.98 8.75
CA ALA A 89 10.10 -6.83 8.37
C ALA A 89 10.19 -5.82 7.22
N VAL A 90 10.85 -4.71 7.46
CA VAL A 90 10.97 -3.61 6.51
C VAL A 90 12.40 -3.48 6.02
N GLY A 91 12.60 -3.59 4.70
CA GLY A 91 13.89 -3.44 4.07
C GLY A 91 13.92 -2.32 3.02
N SER A 92 12.77 -1.69 2.74
CA SER A 92 12.69 -0.53 1.84
C SER A 92 12.50 0.79 2.57
N GLY A 93 12.43 0.76 3.91
CA GLY A 93 12.12 1.92 4.72
C GLY A 93 10.67 2.38 4.64
N MET A 94 9.79 1.58 4.05
CA MET A 94 8.40 1.94 3.80
C MET A 94 7.45 0.85 4.29
N LEU A 95 6.28 1.25 4.79
CA LEU A 95 5.14 0.37 5.06
C LEU A 95 3.99 0.72 4.16
N SER A 96 3.23 -0.30 3.77
CA SER A 96 2.16 -0.15 2.79
C SER A 96 0.96 -0.98 3.14
N ILE A 97 -0.17 -0.63 2.51
CA ILE A 97 -1.34 -1.49 2.41
C ILE A 97 -1.64 -1.70 0.92
N ILE A 98 -1.60 -2.94 0.49
CA ILE A 98 -1.67 -3.30 -0.93
C ILE A 98 -2.79 -4.31 -1.13
N PRO A 99 -3.74 -4.04 -2.05
CA PRO A 99 -4.74 -5.06 -2.42
C PRO A 99 -4.05 -6.33 -2.93
N LEU A 100 -4.51 -7.48 -2.50
CA LEU A 100 -3.90 -8.76 -2.86
C LEU A 100 -3.91 -9.03 -4.36
N GLU A 101 -4.83 -8.46 -5.10
CA GLU A 101 -4.85 -8.56 -6.56
C GLU A 101 -3.64 -7.91 -7.22
N HIS A 102 -2.89 -7.07 -6.50
CA HIS A 102 -1.64 -6.45 -6.97
C HIS A 102 -0.39 -7.12 -6.41
N ALA A 103 -0.54 -8.13 -5.56
CA ALA A 103 0.59 -8.84 -5.00
C ALA A 103 1.12 -9.85 -6.01
N ALA A 104 2.22 -9.52 -6.66
CA ALA A 104 2.87 -10.40 -7.63
C ALA A 104 3.80 -11.42 -6.96
N ASP A 105 4.45 -11.02 -5.88
CA ASP A 105 5.26 -11.90 -5.05
C ASP A 105 4.49 -12.20 -3.76
N LYS A 106 4.62 -13.41 -3.26
CA LYS A 106 3.82 -13.87 -2.12
C LYS A 106 4.66 -14.10 -0.86
N ARG A 107 5.65 -13.25 -0.61
CA ARG A 107 6.46 -13.29 0.60
C ARG A 107 5.71 -12.69 1.79
N TYR A 108 4.53 -13.24 2.05
CA TYR A 108 3.60 -12.72 3.06
C TYR A 108 4.09 -12.88 4.50
N HIS A 109 5.06 -13.76 4.73
CA HIS A 109 5.59 -14.00 6.08
C HIS A 109 6.36 -12.81 6.66
N TYR A 110 6.63 -11.79 5.87
CA TYR A 110 7.26 -10.56 6.36
C TYR A 110 6.26 -9.45 6.68
N GLY A 111 4.99 -9.75 6.64
CA GLY A 111 3.91 -8.80 6.92
C GLY A 111 2.63 -9.52 7.32
N LEU A 112 1.50 -8.84 7.15
CA LEU A 112 0.19 -9.36 7.52
C LEU A 112 -0.69 -9.50 6.30
N ILE A 113 -1.36 -10.65 6.18
CA ILE A 113 -2.39 -10.88 5.17
C ILE A 113 -3.76 -10.80 5.83
N VAL A 114 -4.63 -9.99 5.25
CA VAL A 114 -6.03 -9.88 5.63
C VAL A 114 -6.87 -10.40 4.48
N GLN A 115 -7.41 -11.61 4.61
CA GLN A 115 -8.21 -12.25 3.56
C GLN A 115 -9.67 -11.83 3.66
N LYS A 116 -9.93 -10.55 3.53
CA LYS A 116 -11.27 -10.01 3.61
C LYS A 116 -11.41 -8.86 2.62
N SER A 117 -12.35 -9.01 1.70
CA SER A 117 -12.64 -7.97 0.70
C SER A 117 -13.32 -6.76 1.34
N GLY A 118 -13.21 -5.64 0.71
CA GLY A 118 -13.87 -4.41 1.13
C GLY A 118 -12.96 -3.20 1.06
N THR A 119 -13.29 -2.21 1.86
CA THR A 119 -12.54 -0.96 1.95
C THR A 119 -11.75 -0.93 3.24
N ALA A 120 -10.46 -0.63 3.12
CA ALA A 120 -9.60 -0.35 4.25
C ALA A 120 -9.24 1.14 4.25
N TRP A 121 -9.09 1.71 5.42
CA TRP A 121 -8.60 3.07 5.59
C TRP A 121 -7.23 2.99 6.23
N PHE A 122 -6.35 3.91 5.84
CA PHE A 122 -5.08 4.05 6.53
C PHE A 122 -4.77 5.52 6.76
N SER A 123 -4.03 5.77 7.82
CA SER A 123 -3.39 7.06 8.06
C SER A 123 -1.93 6.85 8.42
N HIS A 124 -1.11 7.80 8.05
CA HIS A 124 0.29 7.80 8.48
C HIS A 124 0.75 9.24 8.74
N ASP A 125 1.50 9.39 9.80
CA ASP A 125 2.10 10.68 10.19
C ASP A 125 3.38 10.41 10.95
N LYS A 126 4.51 10.85 10.40
CA LYS A 126 5.83 10.75 11.04
C LYS A 126 6.16 9.34 11.52
N GLY A 127 5.82 8.34 10.71
CA GLY A 127 6.12 6.95 11.03
C GLY A 127 5.11 6.25 11.92
N ILE A 128 3.99 6.88 12.22
CA ILE A 128 2.89 6.27 12.96
C ILE A 128 1.80 5.91 11.96
N PHE A 129 1.45 4.61 11.93
CA PHE A 129 0.50 4.06 10.98
C PHE A 129 -0.73 3.52 11.71
N ASP A 130 -1.90 3.81 11.17
CA ASP A 130 -3.15 3.20 11.60
C ASP A 130 -3.85 2.63 10.37
N PHE A 131 -4.25 1.36 10.46
CA PHE A 131 -4.96 0.66 9.40
C PHE A 131 -6.30 0.20 9.93
N TYR A 132 -7.36 0.68 9.27
CA TYR A 132 -8.74 0.33 9.60
C TYR A 132 -9.24 -0.65 8.54
N LEU A 133 -9.33 -1.91 8.91
CA LEU A 133 -9.57 -3.01 7.99
C LEU A 133 -11.05 -3.35 7.89
N PRO A 134 -11.50 -4.07 6.84
CA PRO A 134 -12.84 -4.59 6.79
C PRO A 134 -13.16 -5.40 8.05
N SER A 135 -14.43 -5.38 8.48
CA SER A 135 -14.89 -5.99 9.73
C SER A 135 -14.47 -5.23 10.99
N HIS A 136 -14.15 -3.94 10.85
CA HIS A 136 -13.86 -3.04 11.96
C HIS A 136 -12.60 -3.41 12.76
N SER A 137 -11.68 -4.16 12.17
CA SER A 137 -10.37 -4.41 12.76
C SER A 137 -9.48 -3.19 12.59
N HIS A 138 -8.76 -2.83 13.65
CA HIS A 138 -7.81 -1.72 13.64
C HIS A 138 -6.43 -2.22 14.06
N LEU A 139 -5.42 -1.83 13.30
CA LEU A 139 -4.01 -2.10 13.59
C LEU A 139 -3.26 -0.78 13.74
N HIS A 140 -2.46 -0.68 14.77
CA HIS A 140 -1.62 0.47 15.04
C HIS A 140 -0.16 0.05 15.02
N ILE A 141 0.65 0.72 14.20
CA ILE A 141 2.09 0.46 14.10
C ILE A 141 2.82 1.78 14.33
N ASP A 142 3.49 1.89 15.46
CA ASP A 142 4.30 3.05 15.79
C ASP A 142 5.76 2.74 15.50
N THR A 143 6.25 3.17 14.33
CA THR A 143 7.63 2.93 13.92
C THR A 143 8.62 3.94 14.52
N ALA A 144 8.13 4.97 15.18
CA ALA A 144 8.96 5.96 15.87
C ALA A 144 9.40 5.48 17.25
N ASN A 145 8.65 4.57 17.84
CA ASN A 145 8.87 4.06 19.18
C ASN A 145 9.35 2.60 19.13
N ILE A 146 10.64 2.43 18.99
CA ILE A 146 11.26 1.10 18.98
C ILE A 146 12.03 0.90 20.27
#